data_0f8f1964cbe38b7e2907834e951dfc65
#
_entry.id   0f8f1964cbe38b7e2907834e951dfc65
#
_cell.length_a   1.000
_cell.length_b   1.000
_cell.length_c   1.000
_cell.angle_alpha   90.00
_cell.angle_beta   90.00
_cell.angle_gamma   90.00
#
_symmetry.space_group_name_H-M   'P 1'
#
loop_
_entity.id
_entity.type
_entity.pdbx_description
1 polymer ?
#
loop_
_entity_poly.entity_id
_entity_poly.type
_entity_poly.pdbx_seq_one_letter_code
_entity_poly.pdbx_strand_id
1 'polypeptide(L)'
;MRGKPLMTRLEIHGHGPGALALHRMLQREGWEGDTGLRERQQVSDGHTTAKALQAAQASLATRSLALSAGSLQLIKACTGSLPAGNDITCVEVQIGAHAASAVGEGLVMRHSDLALEQLGRVVSWSTLVDHLDAKAMPRGRSTAAPLGIAPHDLGERSLQRDQGTTTCSKSAWHIRVWADGDPGEDALEEDADQSAIVGRVYVRGAPQGWALERFLADGPLALLPDQSPQSMQLVWCANARQSESRLRTLREGPAQGGEQSLLRELRMALPKGIALMGIDPGLQCVRLKRRARAQILQICPEDRQVDVWIANAAQSLHPVAGQGLNLGLRDAAELARCLVTIQHIERQGETAQANRMIGLLRRFEEHRQRDRWLLMRITDQLARQSTRFWFQALAPQALKIARQSQLKRFITRTFAFGPREAWPIWA
;
A
#
# COMPACT_ATOMS: atom_id res chain seq x y z
N MET A 1 -40.73 -26.49 8.46
CA MET A 1 -40.16 -25.34 7.72
C MET A 1 -38.80 -25.02 8.34
N ARG A 2 -37.69 -25.38 7.71
CA ARG A 2 -36.36 -24.95 8.14
C ARG A 2 -36.24 -23.48 7.77
N GLY A 3 -36.21 -22.57 8.76
CA GLY A 3 -36.01 -21.14 8.53
C GLY A 3 -34.70 -20.92 7.72
N LYS A 4 -34.72 -19.96 6.79
CA LYS A 4 -33.52 -19.54 6.10
C LYS A 4 -32.42 -19.26 7.14
N PRO A 5 -31.18 -19.77 6.98
CA PRO A 5 -30.10 -19.47 7.89
C PRO A 5 -29.91 -17.94 7.93
N LEU A 6 -29.77 -17.38 9.12
CA LEU A 6 -29.45 -15.97 9.32
C LEU A 6 -28.04 -15.77 8.81
N MET A 7 -27.92 -15.14 7.64
CA MET A 7 -26.61 -14.83 6.99
C MET A 7 -25.94 -13.65 7.68
N THR A 8 -24.64 -13.74 7.86
CA THR A 8 -23.82 -12.62 8.33
C THR A 8 -24.06 -11.37 7.47
N ARG A 9 -24.33 -10.24 8.13
CA ARG A 9 -24.42 -8.93 7.49
C ARG A 9 -23.04 -8.34 7.37
N LEU A 10 -22.68 -7.86 6.18
CA LEU A 10 -21.41 -7.23 5.91
C LEU A 10 -21.64 -5.75 5.54
N GLU A 11 -20.86 -4.86 6.16
CA GLU A 11 -20.79 -3.44 5.80
C GLU A 11 -19.33 -3.05 5.58
N ILE A 12 -19.04 -2.38 4.45
CA ILE A 12 -17.70 -1.87 4.12
C ILE A 12 -17.77 -0.34 4.20
N HIS A 13 -16.97 0.24 5.10
CA HIS A 13 -16.88 1.67 5.31
C HIS A 13 -15.64 2.22 4.60
N GLY A 14 -15.87 3.07 3.59
CA GLY A 14 -14.85 3.69 2.77
C GLY A 14 -15.24 3.70 1.29
N HIS A 15 -14.57 4.54 0.51
CA HIS A 15 -14.73 4.65 -0.95
C HIS A 15 -13.38 4.80 -1.67
N GLY A 16 -12.28 4.55 -0.99
CA GLY A 16 -10.94 4.54 -1.56
C GLY A 16 -10.56 3.17 -2.13
N PRO A 17 -9.34 3.05 -2.66
CA PRO A 17 -8.87 1.83 -3.32
C PRO A 17 -8.97 0.57 -2.48
N GLY A 18 -8.79 0.66 -1.14
CA GLY A 18 -8.89 -0.49 -0.23
C GLY A 18 -10.31 -1.05 -0.14
N ALA A 19 -11.30 -0.18 0.06
CA ALA A 19 -12.71 -0.53 0.13
C ALA A 19 -13.24 -1.08 -1.19
N LEU A 20 -12.95 -0.38 -2.29
CA LEU A 20 -13.37 -0.77 -3.63
C LEU A 20 -12.74 -2.10 -4.06
N ALA A 21 -11.45 -2.30 -3.77
CA ALA A 21 -10.77 -3.56 -4.05
C ALA A 21 -11.40 -4.73 -3.27
N LEU A 22 -11.67 -4.54 -1.96
CA LEU A 22 -12.36 -5.55 -1.16
C LEU A 22 -13.72 -5.90 -1.77
N HIS A 23 -14.53 -4.88 -2.10
CA HIS A 23 -15.84 -5.08 -2.72
C HIS A 23 -15.73 -5.90 -4.02
N ARG A 24 -14.78 -5.56 -4.91
CA ARG A 24 -14.54 -6.30 -6.16
C ARG A 24 -14.09 -7.73 -5.94
N MET A 25 -13.17 -7.93 -4.99
CA MET A 25 -12.66 -9.26 -4.67
C MET A 25 -13.76 -10.16 -4.09
N LEU A 26 -14.64 -9.63 -3.25
CA LEU A 26 -15.80 -10.34 -2.74
C LEU A 26 -16.74 -10.77 -3.86
N GLN A 27 -17.05 -9.87 -4.80
CA GLN A 27 -17.88 -10.20 -5.97
C GLN A 27 -17.26 -11.31 -6.80
N ARG A 28 -15.94 -11.28 -7.01
CA ARG A 28 -15.22 -12.30 -7.76
C ARG A 28 -15.20 -13.65 -7.05
N GLU A 29 -14.91 -13.66 -5.76
CA GLU A 29 -14.83 -14.89 -4.94
C GLU A 29 -16.21 -15.50 -4.66
N GLY A 30 -17.30 -14.87 -5.15
CA GLY A 30 -18.64 -15.42 -5.07
C GLY A 30 -19.40 -15.07 -3.79
N TRP A 31 -19.06 -13.96 -3.15
CA TRP A 31 -19.89 -13.42 -2.07
C TRP A 31 -21.31 -13.19 -2.54
N GLU A 32 -22.27 -13.80 -1.85
CA GLU A 32 -23.69 -13.60 -2.11
C GLU A 32 -24.30 -12.72 -1.01
N GLY A 33 -24.82 -11.59 -1.41
CA GLY A 33 -25.42 -10.61 -0.52
C GLY A 33 -24.94 -9.19 -0.81
N ASP A 34 -25.58 -8.24 -0.17
CA ASP A 34 -25.16 -6.85 -0.21
C ASP A 34 -23.88 -6.71 0.63
N THR A 35 -22.90 -6.02 0.10
CA THR A 35 -21.67 -5.66 0.82
C THR A 35 -21.82 -4.36 1.58
N GLY A 36 -22.97 -3.66 1.46
CA GLY A 36 -23.23 -2.42 2.18
C GLY A 36 -22.11 -1.38 2.07
N LEU A 37 -21.54 -1.20 0.86
CA LEU A 37 -20.48 -0.21 0.66
C LEU A 37 -21.00 1.18 1.01
N ARG A 38 -20.41 1.81 2.01
CA ARG A 38 -20.83 3.10 2.55
C ARG A 38 -19.70 4.10 2.49
N GLU A 39 -19.98 5.27 2.01
CA GLU A 39 -19.11 6.41 2.19
C GLU A 39 -18.93 6.69 3.67
N ARG A 40 -17.69 6.78 4.17
CA ARG A 40 -17.45 7.16 5.55
C ARG A 40 -17.92 8.61 5.70
N GLN A 41 -18.96 8.86 6.50
CA GLN A 41 -19.27 10.22 6.93
C GLN A 41 -18.04 10.76 7.66
N GLN A 42 -17.34 11.70 7.01
CA GLN A 42 -16.33 12.46 7.71
C GLN A 42 -17.04 13.17 8.84
N VAL A 43 -16.69 12.84 10.08
CA VAL A 43 -17.02 13.68 11.22
C VAL A 43 -16.32 15.00 10.94
N SER A 44 -17.04 15.93 10.37
CA SER A 44 -16.57 17.29 10.16
C SER A 44 -16.49 17.89 11.56
N ASP A 45 -15.28 17.96 12.09
CA ASP A 45 -15.02 18.98 13.11
C ASP A 45 -15.46 20.29 12.48
N GLY A 46 -16.46 20.96 13.07
CA GLY A 46 -17.30 22.01 12.48
C GLY A 46 -16.56 23.24 11.90
N HIS A 47 -15.26 23.13 11.59
CA HIS A 47 -14.41 24.18 11.03
C HIS A 47 -13.87 23.89 9.61
N THR A 48 -14.12 22.71 9.04
CA THR A 48 -13.63 22.41 7.68
C THR A 48 -14.63 22.92 6.64
N THR A 49 -14.29 23.97 5.93
CA THR A 49 -15.15 24.55 4.89
C THR A 49 -15.27 23.61 3.68
N ALA A 50 -16.40 23.61 2.99
CA ALA A 50 -16.63 22.83 1.75
C ALA A 50 -15.51 23.07 0.70
N LYS A 51 -14.94 24.28 0.67
CA LYS A 51 -13.81 24.64 -0.20
C LYS A 51 -12.51 23.92 0.18
N ALA A 52 -12.25 23.70 1.46
CA ALA A 52 -11.09 22.96 1.95
C ALA A 52 -11.21 21.45 1.64
N LEU A 53 -12.43 20.90 1.76
CA LEU A 53 -12.72 19.52 1.37
C LEU A 53 -12.54 19.31 -0.13
N GLN A 54 -13.02 20.23 -0.96
CA GLN A 54 -12.87 20.18 -2.42
C GLN A 54 -11.40 20.29 -2.84
N ALA A 55 -10.62 21.16 -2.19
CA ALA A 55 -9.18 21.28 -2.44
C ALA A 55 -8.41 20.01 -2.03
N ALA A 56 -8.77 19.40 -0.90
CA ALA A 56 -8.17 18.14 -0.46
C ALA A 56 -8.50 16.97 -1.42
N GLN A 57 -9.74 16.89 -1.91
CA GLN A 57 -10.14 15.90 -2.92
C GLN A 57 -9.42 16.10 -4.25
N ALA A 58 -9.28 17.34 -4.72
CA ALA A 58 -8.54 17.67 -5.93
C ALA A 58 -7.04 17.31 -5.80
N SER A 59 -6.44 17.57 -4.63
CA SER A 59 -5.06 17.17 -4.34
C SER A 59 -4.89 15.64 -4.31
N LEU A 60 -5.85 14.91 -3.77
CA LEU A 60 -5.83 13.44 -3.79
C LEU A 60 -5.97 12.89 -5.22
N ALA A 61 -6.85 13.46 -6.04
CA ALA A 61 -7.13 12.98 -7.39
C ALA A 61 -5.88 12.95 -8.29
N THR A 62 -4.99 13.92 -8.14
CA THR A 62 -3.75 14.04 -8.91
C THR A 62 -2.59 13.25 -8.32
N ARG A 63 -2.75 12.68 -7.14
CA ARG A 63 -1.69 11.94 -6.45
C ARG A 63 -1.33 10.67 -7.20
N SER A 64 -0.05 10.53 -7.50
CA SER A 64 0.49 9.32 -8.13
C SER A 64 0.75 8.23 -7.11
N LEU A 65 0.43 6.99 -7.48
CA LEU A 65 0.55 5.79 -6.68
C LEU A 65 1.37 4.74 -7.42
N ALA A 66 2.30 4.08 -6.74
CA ALA A 66 3.06 2.96 -7.29
C ALA A 66 2.41 1.63 -6.87
N LEU A 67 1.82 0.93 -7.81
CA LEU A 67 1.30 -0.42 -7.64
C LEU A 67 2.40 -1.43 -7.94
N SER A 68 2.62 -2.40 -7.07
CA SER A 68 3.54 -3.51 -7.30
C SER A 68 2.93 -4.56 -8.23
N ALA A 69 3.76 -5.44 -8.80
CA ALA A 69 3.29 -6.51 -9.68
C ALA A 69 2.21 -7.38 -9.02
N GLY A 70 2.37 -7.75 -7.74
CA GLY A 70 1.37 -8.50 -7.00
C GLY A 70 0.04 -7.75 -6.87
N SER A 71 0.08 -6.45 -6.60
CA SER A 71 -1.13 -5.61 -6.56
C SER A 71 -1.82 -5.51 -7.91
N LEU A 72 -1.05 -5.40 -8.99
CA LEU A 72 -1.59 -5.40 -10.36
C LEU A 72 -2.26 -6.73 -10.71
N GLN A 73 -1.68 -7.86 -10.30
CA GLN A 73 -2.29 -9.18 -10.46
C GLN A 73 -3.62 -9.28 -9.70
N LEU A 74 -3.68 -8.79 -8.47
CA LEU A 74 -4.93 -8.76 -7.68
C LEU A 74 -6.00 -7.91 -8.36
N ILE A 75 -5.65 -6.70 -8.82
CA ILE A 75 -6.57 -5.81 -9.53
C ILE A 75 -7.05 -6.46 -10.82
N LYS A 76 -6.13 -6.94 -11.68
CA LYS A 76 -6.48 -7.61 -12.94
C LYS A 76 -7.40 -8.80 -12.69
N ALA A 77 -7.15 -9.53 -11.63
CA ALA A 77 -7.96 -10.68 -11.27
C ALA A 77 -9.40 -10.32 -10.90
N CYS A 78 -9.66 -9.20 -10.23
CA CYS A 78 -11.00 -8.82 -9.79
C CYS A 78 -11.73 -7.85 -10.76
N THR A 79 -11.01 -7.21 -11.69
CA THR A 79 -11.62 -6.27 -12.66
C THR A 79 -11.51 -6.74 -14.12
N GLY A 80 -10.68 -7.76 -14.40
CA GLY A 80 -10.42 -8.27 -15.75
C GLY A 80 -9.33 -7.50 -16.53
N SER A 81 -8.90 -6.33 -16.07
CA SER A 81 -7.93 -5.47 -16.75
C SER A 81 -7.03 -4.73 -15.76
N LEU A 82 -6.02 -4.05 -16.29
CA LEU A 82 -5.13 -3.19 -15.49
C LEU A 82 -5.57 -1.72 -15.62
N PRO A 83 -5.44 -0.91 -14.55
CA PRO A 83 -5.67 0.53 -14.64
C PRO A 83 -4.67 1.19 -15.58
N ALA A 84 -5.07 2.25 -16.26
CA ALA A 84 -4.18 3.04 -17.10
C ALA A 84 -3.05 3.66 -16.25
N GLY A 85 -1.83 3.66 -16.79
CA GLY A 85 -0.67 4.18 -16.06
C GLY A 85 0.64 3.85 -16.75
N ASN A 86 1.76 4.14 -16.08
CA ASN A 86 3.10 3.99 -16.62
C ASN A 86 3.82 2.82 -15.96
N ASP A 87 4.26 1.85 -16.77
CA ASP A 87 4.90 0.65 -16.28
C ASP A 87 6.28 0.93 -15.66
N ILE A 88 6.54 0.26 -14.54
CA ILE A 88 7.85 0.18 -13.91
C ILE A 88 8.46 -1.16 -14.32
N THR A 89 9.42 -1.12 -15.25
CA THR A 89 10.11 -2.32 -15.73
C THR A 89 11.46 -2.52 -15.05
N CYS A 90 11.99 -1.45 -14.45
CA CYS A 90 13.27 -1.44 -13.78
C CYS A 90 13.20 -0.55 -12.53
N VAL A 91 13.68 -1.05 -11.40
CA VAL A 91 13.88 -0.28 -10.16
C VAL A 91 15.35 -0.32 -9.82
N GLU A 92 15.94 0.85 -9.67
CA GLU A 92 17.33 1.00 -9.26
C GLU A 92 17.40 1.58 -7.86
N VAL A 93 18.13 0.91 -6.96
CA VAL A 93 18.39 1.36 -5.61
C VAL A 93 19.85 1.84 -5.52
N GLN A 94 20.03 3.08 -5.11
CA GLN A 94 21.37 3.68 -4.90
C GLN A 94 21.50 4.17 -3.45
N ILE A 95 22.71 4.12 -2.90
CA ILE A 95 23.04 4.62 -1.57
C ILE A 95 24.32 5.45 -1.69
N GLY A 96 24.30 6.64 -1.11
CA GLY A 96 25.49 7.52 -1.07
C GLY A 96 25.12 8.99 -1.04
N ALA A 97 25.78 9.72 -0.13
CA ALA A 97 25.58 11.16 0.08
C ALA A 97 26.27 12.03 -0.99
N HIS A 98 27.37 11.54 -1.57
CA HIS A 98 28.24 12.32 -2.44
C HIS A 98 28.56 11.54 -3.72
N ALA A 99 28.78 12.24 -4.81
CA ALA A 99 29.05 11.72 -6.15
C ALA A 99 27.97 10.73 -6.61
N ALA A 100 27.03 11.22 -7.40
CA ALA A 100 26.04 10.40 -8.04
C ALA A 100 26.73 9.27 -8.80
N SER A 101 26.43 8.01 -8.42
CA SER A 101 26.73 6.86 -9.26
C SER A 101 26.02 7.04 -10.61
N ALA A 102 26.58 6.46 -11.66
CA ALA A 102 25.88 6.46 -12.95
C ALA A 102 24.61 5.57 -12.89
N VAL A 103 23.71 5.78 -13.83
CA VAL A 103 22.56 4.88 -14.02
C VAL A 103 23.07 3.45 -14.24
N GLY A 104 22.50 2.49 -13.51
CA GLY A 104 22.89 1.09 -13.56
C GLY A 104 24.00 0.67 -12.57
N GLU A 105 24.62 1.62 -11.86
CA GLU A 105 25.62 1.30 -10.83
C GLU A 105 25.03 0.92 -9.47
N GLY A 106 23.72 1.13 -9.25
CA GLY A 106 22.97 0.70 -8.08
C GLY A 106 22.62 -0.80 -8.08
N LEU A 107 21.81 -1.23 -7.13
CA LEU A 107 21.12 -2.51 -7.22
C LEU A 107 19.99 -2.36 -8.22
N VAL A 108 20.14 -2.97 -9.39
CA VAL A 108 19.17 -2.89 -10.48
C VAL A 108 18.29 -4.13 -10.49
N MET A 109 17.03 -3.97 -10.13
CA MET A 109 15.98 -4.98 -10.20
C MET A 109 15.21 -4.81 -11.51
N ARG A 110 15.06 -5.87 -12.28
CA ARG A 110 14.35 -5.86 -13.58
C ARG A 110 13.17 -6.82 -13.55
N HIS A 111 12.14 -6.50 -14.30
CA HIS A 111 10.99 -7.40 -14.48
C HIS A 111 11.42 -8.78 -14.99
N SER A 112 12.46 -8.83 -15.84
CA SER A 112 13.05 -10.07 -16.37
C SER A 112 13.70 -10.96 -15.31
N ASP A 113 14.12 -10.41 -14.14
CA ASP A 113 14.65 -11.20 -13.03
C ASP A 113 13.63 -12.20 -12.47
N LEU A 114 12.34 -11.94 -12.69
CA LEU A 114 11.21 -12.76 -12.24
C LEU A 114 10.32 -13.26 -13.39
N ALA A 115 10.71 -13.07 -14.65
CA ALA A 115 9.91 -13.37 -15.83
C ALA A 115 8.51 -12.69 -15.79
N LEU A 116 8.46 -11.44 -15.33
CA LEU A 116 7.24 -10.61 -15.28
C LEU A 116 7.19 -9.67 -16.49
N GLU A 117 5.99 -9.17 -16.81
CA GLU A 117 5.80 -8.09 -17.79
C GLU A 117 6.33 -6.76 -17.25
N GLN A 118 6.06 -6.48 -15.94
CA GLN A 118 6.53 -5.30 -15.22
C GLN A 118 6.70 -5.59 -13.72
N LEU A 119 7.53 -4.79 -13.03
CA LEU A 119 7.65 -4.84 -11.56
C LEU A 119 6.53 -4.09 -10.86
N GLY A 120 5.91 -3.15 -11.55
CA GLY A 120 4.84 -2.33 -11.02
C GLY A 120 4.31 -1.35 -12.07
N ARG A 121 3.41 -0.47 -11.65
CA ARG A 121 2.83 0.59 -12.48
C ARG A 121 2.53 1.81 -11.63
N VAL A 122 2.85 2.98 -12.15
CA VAL A 122 2.43 4.26 -11.57
C VAL A 122 1.08 4.64 -12.15
N VAL A 123 0.12 4.89 -11.29
CA VAL A 123 -1.24 5.27 -11.64
C VAL A 123 -1.65 6.51 -10.86
N SER A 124 -2.60 7.32 -11.36
CA SER A 124 -3.20 8.36 -10.53
C SER A 124 -4.23 7.76 -9.57
N TRP A 125 -4.45 8.43 -8.43
CA TRP A 125 -5.50 8.02 -7.49
C TRP A 125 -6.87 7.93 -8.16
N SER A 126 -7.24 8.96 -8.94
CA SER A 126 -8.52 8.97 -9.66
C SER A 126 -8.64 7.81 -10.62
N THR A 127 -7.62 7.57 -11.45
CA THR A 127 -7.61 6.44 -12.40
C THR A 127 -7.80 5.09 -11.70
N LEU A 128 -7.17 4.90 -10.54
CA LEU A 128 -7.31 3.66 -9.78
C LEU A 128 -8.71 3.51 -9.19
N VAL A 129 -9.25 4.58 -8.59
CA VAL A 129 -10.61 4.58 -8.02
C VAL A 129 -11.63 4.32 -9.12
N ASP A 130 -11.58 5.06 -10.23
CA ASP A 130 -12.50 4.89 -11.37
C ASP A 130 -12.43 3.47 -11.94
N HIS A 131 -11.23 2.90 -12.03
CA HIS A 131 -11.02 1.54 -12.50
C HIS A 131 -11.63 0.48 -11.57
N LEU A 132 -11.50 0.67 -10.26
CA LEU A 132 -12.07 -0.22 -9.26
C LEU A 132 -13.59 -0.01 -9.10
N ASP A 133 -14.10 1.20 -9.33
CA ASP A 133 -15.54 1.53 -9.22
C ASP A 133 -16.32 1.25 -10.51
N ALA A 134 -15.65 1.14 -11.66
CA ALA A 134 -16.30 0.84 -12.95
C ALA A 134 -17.23 -0.38 -12.82
N LYS A 135 -18.46 -0.28 -13.36
CA LYS A 135 -19.51 -1.30 -13.24
C LYS A 135 -18.98 -2.70 -13.50
N ALA A 136 -19.33 -3.65 -12.63
CA ALA A 136 -18.89 -5.03 -12.69
C ALA A 136 -19.10 -5.62 -14.10
N MET A 137 -18.09 -6.33 -14.59
CA MET A 137 -18.27 -7.25 -15.73
C MET A 137 -19.43 -8.21 -15.41
N PRO A 138 -20.26 -8.57 -16.42
CA PRO A 138 -21.33 -9.55 -16.21
C PRO A 138 -20.74 -10.81 -15.58
N ARG A 139 -21.45 -11.41 -14.62
CA ARG A 139 -21.09 -12.66 -13.93
C ARG A 139 -20.89 -13.80 -14.95
N GLY A 140 -19.71 -13.87 -15.58
CA GLY A 140 -19.23 -15.04 -16.25
C GLY A 140 -18.55 -15.91 -15.20
N ARG A 141 -18.87 -17.22 -15.17
CA ARG A 141 -18.12 -18.18 -14.37
C ARG A 141 -16.63 -17.99 -14.70
N SER A 142 -15.90 -17.39 -13.76
CA SER A 142 -14.46 -17.23 -13.92
C SER A 142 -13.82 -18.63 -13.90
N THR A 143 -13.30 -19.06 -15.04
CA THR A 143 -12.39 -20.20 -15.15
C THR A 143 -10.96 -19.82 -14.77
N ALA A 144 -10.75 -18.58 -14.27
CA ALA A 144 -9.45 -18.14 -13.82
C ALA A 144 -9.07 -18.88 -12.53
N ALA A 145 -7.84 -19.38 -12.51
CA ALA A 145 -7.23 -19.99 -11.32
C ALA A 145 -7.43 -19.10 -10.08
N PRO A 146 -7.58 -19.71 -8.87
CA PRO A 146 -7.64 -18.96 -7.62
C PRO A 146 -6.50 -17.94 -7.59
N LEU A 147 -6.74 -16.75 -7.03
CA LEU A 147 -5.70 -15.75 -6.84
C LEU A 147 -4.47 -16.48 -6.30
N GLY A 148 -3.38 -16.52 -7.08
CA GLY A 148 -2.20 -17.41 -6.92
C GLY A 148 -1.36 -17.27 -5.64
N ILE A 149 -2.03 -16.95 -4.54
CA ILE A 149 -1.58 -17.14 -3.17
C ILE A 149 -2.11 -18.54 -2.80
N ALA A 150 -1.21 -19.52 -2.73
CA ALA A 150 -1.56 -20.88 -2.35
C ALA A 150 -2.49 -20.88 -1.13
N PRO A 151 -3.53 -21.72 -1.09
CA PRO A 151 -4.27 -21.93 0.14
C PRO A 151 -3.28 -22.53 1.12
N HIS A 152 -2.72 -21.67 1.99
CA HIS A 152 -1.96 -22.18 3.12
C HIS A 152 -2.92 -23.02 3.93
N ASP A 153 -2.57 -24.26 4.05
CA ASP A 153 -3.20 -25.28 4.83
C ASP A 153 -3.83 -24.67 6.07
N LEU A 154 -5.15 -24.57 6.08
CA LEU A 154 -5.94 -24.27 7.25
C LEU A 154 -5.90 -25.52 8.14
N GLY A 155 -4.66 -25.96 8.46
CA GLY A 155 -4.38 -27.14 9.23
C GLY A 155 -5.31 -27.21 10.43
N GLU A 156 -6.08 -28.28 10.51
CA GLU A 156 -6.86 -28.71 11.66
C GLU A 156 -5.94 -29.00 12.85
N ARG A 157 -5.38 -27.95 13.46
CA ARG A 157 -4.85 -28.08 14.81
C ARG A 157 -5.99 -27.85 15.77
N SER A 158 -6.30 -28.90 16.51
CA SER A 158 -7.32 -29.03 17.54
C SER A 158 -7.52 -27.75 18.35
N LEU A 159 -8.66 -27.09 18.16
CA LEU A 159 -9.17 -26.07 19.06
C LEU A 159 -9.56 -26.75 20.36
N GLN A 160 -8.85 -26.49 21.45
CA GLN A 160 -9.28 -26.87 22.78
C GLN A 160 -10.67 -26.30 23.06
N ARG A 161 -11.56 -27.16 23.48
CA ARG A 161 -12.95 -26.87 23.85
C ARG A 161 -12.98 -25.96 25.07
N ASP A 162 -13.25 -24.68 24.84
CA ASP A 162 -13.84 -23.86 25.90
C ASP A 162 -15.35 -24.05 25.87
N GLN A 163 -15.84 -24.80 26.85
CA GLN A 163 -17.28 -25.07 27.02
C GLN A 163 -17.91 -23.91 27.80
N GLY A 164 -18.19 -22.79 27.11
CA GLY A 164 -19.11 -21.79 27.60
C GLY A 164 -20.44 -21.92 26.87
N THR A 165 -21.45 -22.48 27.54
CA THR A 165 -22.84 -22.53 27.06
C THR A 165 -23.44 -21.13 27.04
N THR A 166 -23.31 -20.43 25.93
CA THR A 166 -24.02 -19.16 25.69
C THR A 166 -25.32 -19.46 24.96
N THR A 167 -26.44 -19.13 25.58
CA THR A 167 -27.79 -19.23 25.00
C THR A 167 -27.85 -18.48 23.67
N CYS A 168 -28.06 -19.20 22.59
CA CYS A 168 -28.04 -18.72 21.22
C CYS A 168 -29.23 -17.79 20.93
N SER A 169 -28.99 -16.47 20.93
CA SER A 169 -29.94 -15.49 20.39
C SER A 169 -30.02 -15.66 18.86
N LYS A 170 -31.20 -15.48 18.26
CA LYS A 170 -31.50 -15.74 16.84
C LYS A 170 -31.02 -14.60 15.88
N SER A 171 -30.09 -13.73 16.24
CA SER A 171 -29.63 -12.63 15.39
C SER A 171 -28.39 -13.01 14.57
N ALA A 172 -28.28 -12.51 13.34
CA ALA A 172 -27.11 -12.68 12.49
C ALA A 172 -25.91 -11.91 13.03
N TRP A 173 -24.70 -12.34 12.71
CA TRP A 173 -23.50 -11.56 12.96
C TRP A 173 -23.43 -10.34 12.03
N HIS A 174 -22.91 -9.25 12.55
CA HIS A 174 -22.67 -8.03 11.80
C HIS A 174 -21.17 -7.74 11.72
N ILE A 175 -20.58 -7.86 10.53
CA ILE A 175 -19.17 -7.57 10.26
C ILE A 175 -19.10 -6.20 9.60
N ARG A 176 -18.38 -5.26 10.25
CA ARG A 176 -18.07 -3.94 9.71
C ARG A 176 -16.61 -3.89 9.35
N VAL A 177 -16.30 -3.52 8.12
CA VAL A 177 -14.94 -3.39 7.62
C VAL A 177 -14.64 -1.91 7.39
N TRP A 178 -13.62 -1.43 8.07
CA TRP A 178 -13.11 -0.07 7.96
C TRP A 178 -11.89 -0.09 7.04
N ALA A 179 -11.98 0.50 5.85
CA ALA A 179 -10.94 0.40 4.83
C ALA A 179 -10.25 1.74 4.50
N ASP A 180 -10.90 2.86 4.79
CA ASP A 180 -10.40 4.18 4.46
C ASP A 180 -10.31 5.09 5.67
N GLY A 181 -9.61 6.20 5.46
CA GLY A 181 -9.46 7.27 6.43
C GLY A 181 -8.24 7.07 7.30
N ASP A 182 -8.36 7.54 8.52
CA ASP A 182 -7.33 7.52 9.54
C ASP A 182 -7.51 6.29 10.44
N PRO A 183 -6.43 5.68 10.96
CA PRO A 183 -6.52 4.58 11.92
C PRO A 183 -7.27 4.88 13.22
N GLY A 184 -7.60 6.15 13.49
CA GLY A 184 -8.38 6.57 14.63
C GLY A 184 -7.54 6.87 15.88
N GLU A 185 -8.23 7.23 16.97
CA GLU A 185 -7.58 7.66 18.24
C GLU A 185 -6.78 6.53 18.91
N ASP A 186 -7.22 5.27 18.74
CA ASP A 186 -6.53 4.09 19.29
C ASP A 186 -5.26 3.72 18.53
N ALA A 187 -4.89 4.46 17.49
CA ALA A 187 -3.69 4.18 16.74
C ALA A 187 -2.45 4.73 17.45
N LEU A 188 -1.41 3.90 17.47
CA LEU A 188 -0.08 4.36 17.84
C LEU A 188 0.40 5.34 16.77
N GLU A 189 0.68 6.58 17.17
CA GLU A 189 1.23 7.62 16.30
C GLU A 189 2.72 7.76 16.57
N GLU A 190 3.50 7.80 15.51
CA GLU A 190 4.92 8.13 15.56
C GLU A 190 5.20 9.22 14.52
N ASP A 191 5.59 10.39 15.03
CA ASP A 191 6.08 11.48 14.19
C ASP A 191 7.58 11.28 13.96
N ALA A 192 7.96 10.99 12.72
CA ALA A 192 9.36 10.80 12.35
C ALA A 192 10.13 12.13 12.24
N ASP A 193 9.49 13.26 12.51
CA ASP A 193 10.00 14.62 12.23
C ASP A 193 10.48 14.79 10.77
N GLN A 194 9.79 14.13 9.86
CA GLN A 194 10.08 14.14 8.43
C GLN A 194 8.92 14.70 7.61
N SER A 195 9.26 15.28 6.48
CA SER A 195 8.30 15.67 5.45
C SER A 195 8.82 15.20 4.08
N ALA A 196 7.90 14.94 3.17
CA ALA A 196 8.22 14.65 1.79
C ALA A 196 7.89 15.84 0.89
N ILE A 197 8.83 16.24 0.05
CA ILE A 197 8.56 17.08 -1.11
C ILE A 197 8.05 16.16 -2.21
N VAL A 198 6.84 16.41 -2.69
CA VAL A 198 6.18 15.59 -3.71
C VAL A 198 5.75 16.45 -4.88
N GLY A 199 5.80 15.90 -6.08
CA GLY A 199 5.36 16.55 -7.30
C GLY A 199 6.14 16.08 -8.51
N ARG A 200 6.15 16.86 -9.59
CA ARG A 200 6.74 16.49 -10.86
C ARG A 200 8.06 17.20 -11.10
N VAL A 201 9.00 16.47 -11.68
CA VAL A 201 10.27 17.00 -12.19
C VAL A 201 10.44 16.61 -13.64
N TYR A 202 11.14 17.46 -14.41
CA TYR A 202 11.44 17.20 -15.81
C TYR A 202 12.89 16.79 -15.93
N VAL A 203 13.14 15.66 -16.58
CA VAL A 203 14.47 15.08 -16.72
C VAL A 203 14.74 14.64 -18.16
N ARG A 204 16.01 14.51 -18.51
CA ARG A 204 16.46 13.92 -19.76
C ARG A 204 17.47 12.82 -19.47
N GLY A 205 17.43 11.73 -20.25
CA GLY A 205 18.34 10.60 -20.12
C GLY A 205 17.81 9.48 -19.20
N ALA A 206 16.61 9.62 -18.61
CA ALA A 206 15.99 8.54 -17.86
C ALA A 206 15.55 7.40 -18.80
N PRO A 207 15.93 6.13 -18.50
CA PRO A 207 15.45 4.99 -19.30
C PRO A 207 13.94 4.83 -19.17
N GLN A 208 13.30 4.32 -20.21
CA GLN A 208 11.87 4.05 -20.18
C GLN A 208 11.52 3.00 -19.09
N GLY A 209 10.48 3.26 -18.31
CA GLY A 209 10.03 2.37 -17.24
C GLY A 209 11.01 2.25 -16.06
N TRP A 210 11.99 3.15 -15.98
CA TRP A 210 12.96 3.19 -14.89
C TRP A 210 12.41 3.97 -13.70
N ALA A 211 12.56 3.40 -12.51
CA ALA A 211 12.32 4.05 -11.24
C ALA A 211 13.61 4.07 -10.41
N LEU A 212 13.82 5.12 -9.65
CA LEU A 212 14.97 5.29 -8.75
C LEU A 212 14.49 5.37 -7.31
N GLU A 213 15.17 4.64 -6.42
CA GLU A 213 15.13 4.86 -4.98
C GLU A 213 16.56 5.15 -4.52
N ARG A 214 16.82 6.38 -4.09
CA ARG A 214 18.15 6.81 -3.66
C ARG A 214 18.14 7.24 -2.21
N PHE A 215 18.99 6.60 -1.40
CA PHE A 215 19.16 6.93 0.01
C PHE A 215 20.28 7.95 0.17
N LEU A 216 19.87 9.21 0.36
CA LEU A 216 20.77 10.35 0.60
C LEU A 216 21.04 10.51 2.10
N ALA A 217 21.99 11.37 2.47
CA ALA A 217 22.32 11.65 3.86
C ALA A 217 21.19 12.36 4.63
N ASP A 218 20.31 13.07 3.95
CA ASP A 218 19.18 13.80 4.51
C ASP A 218 17.86 13.04 4.41
N GLY A 219 17.83 11.92 3.69
CA GLY A 219 16.68 11.04 3.56
C GLY A 219 16.55 10.42 2.17
N PRO A 220 15.55 9.55 1.98
CA PRO A 220 15.31 8.89 0.72
C PRO A 220 14.70 9.82 -0.34
N LEU A 221 15.14 9.65 -1.58
CA LEU A 221 14.63 10.30 -2.78
C LEU A 221 14.18 9.22 -3.76
N ALA A 222 12.92 9.28 -4.17
CA ALA A 222 12.37 8.43 -5.21
C ALA A 222 12.01 9.22 -6.47
N LEU A 223 12.30 8.63 -7.62
CA LEU A 223 11.80 9.08 -8.92
C LEU A 223 11.02 7.93 -9.56
N LEU A 224 9.80 8.21 -9.97
CA LEU A 224 8.90 7.23 -10.59
C LEU A 224 8.52 7.69 -12.00
N PRO A 225 8.37 6.78 -12.98
CA PRO A 225 7.94 7.15 -14.33
C PRO A 225 6.58 7.86 -14.31
N ASP A 226 6.45 8.91 -15.10
CA ASP A 226 5.22 9.70 -15.26
C ASP A 226 4.73 9.63 -16.71
N GLN A 227 3.72 10.41 -17.07
CA GLN A 227 3.00 10.39 -18.34
C GLN A 227 3.88 10.60 -19.58
N SER A 228 5.04 11.20 -19.42
CA SER A 228 5.99 11.44 -20.50
C SER A 228 7.38 10.90 -20.10
N PRO A 229 8.19 10.42 -21.07
CA PRO A 229 9.56 9.97 -20.79
C PRO A 229 10.46 11.04 -20.18
N GLN A 230 10.07 12.30 -20.31
CA GLN A 230 10.80 13.45 -19.79
C GLN A 230 10.28 13.94 -18.45
N SER A 231 9.19 13.38 -17.93
CA SER A 231 8.65 13.73 -16.63
C SER A 231 8.71 12.56 -15.66
N MET A 232 9.02 12.86 -14.41
CA MET A 232 9.05 11.87 -13.33
C MET A 232 8.36 12.44 -12.10
N GLN A 233 7.69 11.57 -11.37
CA GLN A 233 7.15 11.89 -10.06
C GLN A 233 8.29 11.85 -9.04
N LEU A 234 8.49 12.94 -8.32
CA LEU A 234 9.45 13.10 -7.24
C LEU A 234 8.77 12.83 -5.90
N VAL A 235 9.42 12.04 -5.06
CA VAL A 235 9.16 11.94 -3.61
C VAL A 235 10.51 12.09 -2.91
N TRP A 236 10.75 13.22 -2.25
CA TRP A 236 12.00 13.47 -1.55
C TRP A 236 11.74 13.71 -0.07
N CYS A 237 12.08 12.74 0.75
CA CYS A 237 11.91 12.79 2.19
C CYS A 237 13.16 13.40 2.83
N ALA A 238 12.93 14.30 3.78
CA ALA A 238 13.98 14.87 4.62
C ALA A 238 13.40 15.32 5.97
N ASN A 239 14.24 15.83 6.86
CA ASN A 239 13.75 16.49 8.07
C ASN A 239 12.73 17.58 7.71
N ALA A 240 11.68 17.73 8.52
CA ALA A 240 10.56 18.61 8.21
C ALA A 240 10.99 20.07 7.98
N ARG A 241 11.86 20.59 8.84
CA ARG A 241 12.39 21.97 8.69
C ARG A 241 13.15 22.17 7.39
N GLN A 242 13.94 21.17 6.99
CA GLN A 242 14.71 21.20 5.76
C GLN A 242 13.81 21.18 4.52
N SER A 243 12.81 20.30 4.50
CA SER A 243 11.84 20.22 3.41
C SER A 243 11.03 21.51 3.27
N GLU A 244 10.58 22.10 4.37
CA GLU A 244 9.86 23.38 4.39
C GLU A 244 10.74 24.52 3.92
N SER A 245 12.02 24.57 4.34
CA SER A 245 12.99 25.56 3.89
C SER A 245 13.22 25.48 2.38
N ARG A 246 13.40 24.28 1.83
CA ARG A 246 13.55 24.04 0.39
C ARG A 246 12.38 24.58 -0.42
N LEU A 247 11.16 24.33 0.03
CA LEU A 247 9.96 24.81 -0.67
C LEU A 247 9.72 26.29 -0.50
N ARG A 248 10.02 26.87 0.67
CA ARG A 248 9.92 28.31 0.89
C ARG A 248 10.85 29.03 -0.07
N THR A 249 12.12 28.60 -0.16
CA THR A 249 13.12 29.14 -1.07
C THR A 249 12.68 29.07 -2.54
N LEU A 250 12.00 27.97 -2.94
CA LEU A 250 11.43 27.87 -4.27
C LEU A 250 10.34 28.92 -4.54
N ARG A 251 9.47 29.18 -3.55
CA ARG A 251 8.35 30.14 -3.66
C ARG A 251 8.79 31.62 -3.64
N GLU A 252 9.92 31.90 -2.99
CA GLU A 252 10.51 33.26 -2.94
C GLU A 252 11.07 33.72 -4.30
N GLY A 253 11.21 32.79 -5.27
CA GLY A 253 11.48 33.07 -6.67
C GLY A 253 12.95 33.34 -7.00
N PRO A 254 13.28 33.55 -8.29
CA PRO A 254 14.66 33.65 -8.78
C PRO A 254 15.39 34.90 -8.30
N ALA A 255 14.71 35.96 -7.91
CA ALA A 255 15.33 37.18 -7.43
C ALA A 255 16.19 37.00 -6.17
N GLN A 256 15.89 35.94 -5.36
CA GLN A 256 16.64 35.61 -4.14
C GLN A 256 17.48 34.32 -4.27
N GLY A 257 17.64 33.79 -5.48
CA GLY A 257 18.48 32.60 -5.75
C GLY A 257 17.85 31.27 -5.31
N GLY A 258 16.59 31.28 -4.84
CA GLY A 258 15.95 30.13 -4.21
C GLY A 258 15.70 28.95 -5.14
N GLU A 259 15.16 29.20 -6.32
CA GLU A 259 14.95 28.15 -7.33
C GLU A 259 16.27 27.48 -7.73
N GLN A 260 17.34 28.29 -7.85
CA GLN A 260 18.68 27.78 -8.20
C GLN A 260 19.24 26.86 -7.11
N SER A 261 18.96 27.11 -5.83
CA SER A 261 19.43 26.26 -4.72
C SER A 261 18.79 24.88 -4.78
N LEU A 262 17.46 24.77 -4.86
CA LEU A 262 16.76 23.49 -4.93
C LEU A 262 17.14 22.71 -6.20
N LEU A 263 17.23 23.40 -7.35
CA LEU A 263 17.67 22.79 -8.61
C LEU A 263 19.10 22.24 -8.49
N ARG A 264 20.01 22.94 -7.80
CA ARG A 264 21.38 22.48 -7.56
C ARG A 264 21.38 21.23 -6.69
N GLU A 265 20.64 21.21 -5.58
CA GLU A 265 20.55 20.05 -4.71
C GLU A 265 19.97 18.84 -5.45
N LEU A 266 18.90 19.02 -6.22
CA LEU A 266 18.31 17.96 -7.04
C LEU A 266 19.29 17.46 -8.11
N ARG A 267 20.03 18.35 -8.79
CA ARG A 267 21.06 17.95 -9.77
C ARG A 267 22.15 17.10 -9.13
N MET A 268 22.56 17.43 -7.91
CA MET A 268 23.53 16.63 -7.16
C MET A 268 22.95 15.29 -6.68
N ALA A 269 21.65 15.25 -6.44
CA ALA A 269 20.95 14.05 -6.01
C ALA A 269 20.64 13.07 -7.16
N LEU A 270 20.68 13.52 -8.42
CA LEU A 270 20.40 12.67 -9.58
C LEU A 270 21.63 11.82 -9.97
N PRO A 271 21.44 10.60 -10.50
CA PRO A 271 22.52 9.79 -11.07
C PRO A 271 23.21 10.50 -12.25
N LYS A 272 24.49 10.20 -12.45
CA LYS A 272 25.19 10.62 -13.66
C LYS A 272 24.49 10.07 -14.90
N GLY A 273 24.29 10.90 -15.91
CA GLY A 273 23.53 10.58 -17.12
C GLY A 273 22.09 11.06 -17.10
N ILE A 274 21.56 11.44 -15.94
CA ILE A 274 20.23 12.08 -15.82
C ILE A 274 20.41 13.58 -15.66
N ALA A 275 19.88 14.34 -16.61
CA ALA A 275 19.90 15.80 -16.56
C ALA A 275 18.55 16.33 -16.06
N LEU A 276 18.57 17.14 -14.99
CA LEU A 276 17.39 17.87 -14.53
C LEU A 276 17.15 19.07 -15.46
N MET A 277 15.99 19.09 -16.11
CA MET A 277 15.57 20.14 -17.05
C MET A 277 14.72 21.21 -16.36
N GLY A 278 13.97 20.83 -15.32
CA GLY A 278 13.08 21.73 -14.58
C GLY A 278 12.31 21.01 -13.48
N ILE A 279 11.60 21.80 -12.71
CA ILE A 279 10.68 21.33 -11.67
C ILE A 279 9.30 21.93 -11.91
N ASP A 280 8.26 21.19 -11.55
CA ASP A 280 6.90 21.71 -11.57
C ASP A 280 6.72 22.70 -10.41
N PRO A 281 6.17 23.90 -10.65
CA PRO A 281 5.91 24.87 -9.57
C PRO A 281 4.88 24.37 -8.55
N GLY A 282 4.12 23.34 -8.87
CA GLY A 282 3.14 22.71 -8.01
C GLY A 282 3.71 21.74 -6.96
N LEU A 283 5.02 21.74 -6.70
CA LEU A 283 5.58 20.91 -5.63
C LEU A 283 4.94 21.20 -4.27
N GLN A 284 4.66 20.14 -3.53
CA GLN A 284 4.02 20.19 -2.21
C GLN A 284 4.95 19.60 -1.14
N CYS A 285 4.80 20.08 0.11
CA CYS A 285 5.41 19.47 1.28
C CYS A 285 4.33 18.75 2.09
N VAL A 286 4.53 17.48 2.32
CA VAL A 286 3.61 16.63 3.06
C VAL A 286 4.30 16.13 4.32
N ARG A 287 3.74 16.47 5.50
CA ARG A 287 4.24 15.95 6.78
C ARG A 287 4.04 14.43 6.82
N LEU A 288 5.08 13.72 7.24
CA LEU A 288 5.06 12.27 7.32
C LEU A 288 4.81 11.84 8.76
N LYS A 289 3.62 11.32 8.99
CA LYS A 289 3.23 10.70 10.24
C LYS A 289 2.98 9.22 9.97
N ARG A 290 3.52 8.38 10.83
CA ARG A 290 3.18 6.97 10.85
C ARG A 290 2.11 6.75 11.90
N ARG A 291 1.03 6.11 11.51
CA ARG A 291 -0.05 5.71 12.41
C ARG A 291 -0.42 4.27 12.14
N ALA A 292 -0.57 3.48 13.18
CA ALA A 292 -0.97 2.08 13.03
C ALA A 292 -1.80 1.64 14.24
N ARG A 293 -2.89 0.93 13.98
CA ARG A 293 -3.65 0.27 15.05
C ARG A 293 -2.85 -0.91 15.60
N ALA A 294 -2.85 -1.06 16.92
CA ALA A 294 -2.28 -2.23 17.58
C ALA A 294 -3.08 -3.49 17.22
N GLN A 295 -4.41 -3.38 17.17
CA GLN A 295 -5.35 -4.43 16.80
C GLN A 295 -6.16 -4.01 15.59
N ILE A 296 -6.32 -4.91 14.63
CA ILE A 296 -7.14 -4.70 13.42
C ILE A 296 -8.42 -5.52 13.44
N LEU A 297 -8.70 -6.19 14.54
CA LEU A 297 -9.89 -6.98 14.77
C LEU A 297 -10.42 -6.69 16.17
N GLN A 298 -11.69 -6.38 16.25
CA GLN A 298 -12.43 -6.27 17.50
C GLN A 298 -13.69 -7.12 17.40
N ILE A 299 -13.88 -8.00 18.37
CA ILE A 299 -15.03 -8.91 18.41
C ILE A 299 -15.82 -8.64 19.67
N CYS A 300 -17.11 -8.33 19.51
CA CYS A 300 -18.08 -8.17 20.59
C CYS A 300 -19.13 -9.30 20.48
N PRO A 301 -18.90 -10.44 21.15
CA PRO A 301 -19.78 -11.61 21.03
C PRO A 301 -21.20 -11.36 21.53
N GLU A 302 -21.37 -10.50 22.53
CA GLU A 302 -22.67 -10.13 23.13
C GLU A 302 -23.56 -9.44 22.11
N ASP A 303 -22.99 -8.51 21.33
CA ASP A 303 -23.70 -7.77 20.29
C ASP A 303 -23.68 -8.48 18.93
N ARG A 304 -22.97 -9.60 18.82
CA ARG A 304 -22.68 -10.30 17.56
C ARG A 304 -22.09 -9.38 16.51
N GLN A 305 -21.18 -8.52 16.94
CA GLN A 305 -20.54 -7.54 16.11
C GLN A 305 -19.04 -7.81 15.99
N VAL A 306 -18.53 -7.60 14.78
CA VAL A 306 -17.11 -7.67 14.49
C VAL A 306 -16.71 -6.41 13.71
N ASP A 307 -15.68 -5.74 14.18
CA ASP A 307 -15.03 -4.65 13.48
C ASP A 307 -13.65 -5.11 12.96
N VAL A 308 -13.41 -4.86 11.69
CA VAL A 308 -12.15 -5.22 11.01
C VAL A 308 -11.59 -3.97 10.35
N TRP A 309 -10.31 -3.65 10.60
CA TRP A 309 -9.62 -2.53 9.97
C TRP A 309 -8.60 -3.05 8.95
N ILE A 310 -8.64 -2.49 7.74
CA ILE A 310 -7.69 -2.79 6.64
C ILE A 310 -7.18 -1.50 5.99
N ALA A 311 -6.18 -1.61 5.17
CA ALA A 311 -5.62 -0.50 4.38
C ALA A 311 -5.31 0.73 5.25
N ASN A 312 -5.72 1.94 4.81
CA ASN A 312 -5.43 3.17 5.54
C ASN A 312 -6.12 3.27 6.90
N ALA A 313 -7.26 2.61 7.10
CA ALA A 313 -7.91 2.55 8.41
C ALA A 313 -7.13 1.67 9.41
N ALA A 314 -6.31 0.74 8.94
CA ALA A 314 -5.43 -0.07 9.78
C ALA A 314 -4.07 0.60 10.02
N GLN A 315 -3.48 1.17 8.97
CA GLN A 315 -2.14 1.77 9.03
C GLN A 315 -1.88 2.81 7.96
N SER A 316 -1.12 3.85 8.33
CA SER A 316 -0.47 4.79 7.42
C SER A 316 1.04 4.62 7.53
N LEU A 317 1.69 4.23 6.44
CA LEU A 317 3.12 3.93 6.39
C LEU A 317 3.92 5.09 5.80
N HIS A 318 5.22 5.11 6.11
CA HIS A 318 6.17 6.00 5.45
C HIS A 318 6.19 5.72 3.94
N PRO A 319 6.23 6.75 3.06
CA PRO A 319 6.13 6.58 1.60
C PRO A 319 7.33 5.88 0.95
N VAL A 320 8.40 5.58 1.69
CA VAL A 320 9.55 4.80 1.20
C VAL A 320 9.06 3.51 0.53
N ALA A 321 9.51 3.30 -0.69
CA ALA A 321 9.15 2.16 -1.53
C ALA A 321 7.65 2.02 -1.89
N GLY A 322 6.79 3.00 -1.62
CA GLY A 322 5.38 3.01 -2.04
C GLY A 322 4.52 1.84 -1.58
N GLN A 323 4.84 1.23 -0.42
CA GLN A 323 4.26 -0.05 -0.01
C GLN A 323 2.90 0.04 0.72
N GLY A 324 2.47 1.23 1.16
CA GLY A 324 1.25 1.38 1.97
C GLY A 324 -0.01 0.88 1.25
N LEU A 325 -0.25 1.35 0.02
CA LEU A 325 -1.39 0.92 -0.79
C LEU A 325 -1.29 -0.58 -1.15
N ASN A 326 -0.09 -1.04 -1.50
CA ASN A 326 0.14 -2.44 -1.86
C ASN A 326 -0.17 -3.39 -0.68
N LEU A 327 0.15 -2.98 0.55
CA LEU A 327 -0.23 -3.70 1.76
C LEU A 327 -1.76 -3.73 1.93
N GLY A 328 -2.44 -2.59 1.74
CA GLY A 328 -3.90 -2.49 1.85
C GLY A 328 -4.64 -3.36 0.83
N LEU A 329 -4.14 -3.47 -0.40
CA LEU A 329 -4.71 -4.36 -1.42
C LEU A 329 -4.54 -5.84 -1.06
N ARG A 330 -3.42 -6.22 -0.43
CA ARG A 330 -3.23 -7.57 0.11
C ARG A 330 -4.15 -7.84 1.30
N ASP A 331 -4.37 -6.84 2.19
CA ASP A 331 -5.33 -6.94 3.27
C ASP A 331 -6.74 -7.25 2.73
N ALA A 332 -7.16 -6.50 1.70
CA ALA A 332 -8.46 -6.67 1.05
C ALA A 332 -8.61 -8.07 0.43
N ALA A 333 -7.58 -8.58 -0.25
CA ALA A 333 -7.62 -9.90 -0.88
C ALA A 333 -7.72 -11.04 0.13
N GLU A 334 -6.96 -10.96 1.22
CA GLU A 334 -6.99 -11.99 2.26
C GLU A 334 -8.29 -11.96 3.05
N LEU A 335 -8.81 -10.75 3.35
CA LEU A 335 -10.10 -10.60 4.00
C LEU A 335 -11.25 -11.10 3.13
N ALA A 336 -11.23 -10.82 1.82
CA ALA A 336 -12.27 -11.31 0.91
C ALA A 336 -12.39 -12.84 0.96
N ARG A 337 -11.27 -13.56 0.93
CA ARG A 337 -11.27 -15.03 1.04
C ARG A 337 -11.78 -15.50 2.40
N CYS A 338 -11.34 -14.85 3.48
CA CYS A 338 -11.80 -15.15 4.83
C CYS A 338 -13.33 -15.02 4.93
N LEU A 339 -13.90 -13.91 4.44
CA LEU A 339 -15.33 -13.64 4.48
C LEU A 339 -16.15 -14.64 3.63
N VAL A 340 -15.66 -14.96 2.42
CA VAL A 340 -16.33 -15.95 1.56
C VAL A 340 -16.29 -17.35 2.20
N THR A 341 -15.18 -17.71 2.86
CA THR A 341 -15.09 -18.97 3.62
C THR A 341 -16.08 -18.99 4.77
N ILE A 342 -16.23 -17.90 5.52
CA ILE A 342 -17.23 -17.74 6.59
C ILE A 342 -18.63 -17.95 6.02
N GLN A 343 -18.98 -17.29 4.92
CA GLN A 343 -20.29 -17.44 4.29
C GLN A 343 -20.55 -18.88 3.84
N HIS A 344 -19.54 -19.58 3.35
CA HIS A 344 -19.66 -20.97 2.95
C HIS A 344 -19.96 -21.89 4.14
N ILE A 345 -19.28 -21.71 5.27
CA ILE A 345 -19.52 -22.44 6.52
C ILE A 345 -20.95 -22.19 7.04
N GLU A 346 -21.43 -20.95 6.97
CA GLU A 346 -22.79 -20.60 7.39
C GLU A 346 -23.85 -21.35 6.59
N ARG A 347 -23.63 -21.53 5.29
CA ARG A 347 -24.57 -22.28 4.42
C ARG A 347 -24.60 -23.76 4.72
N GLN A 348 -23.53 -24.33 5.21
CA GLN A 348 -23.46 -25.76 5.57
C GLN A 348 -24.25 -26.09 6.86
N GLY A 349 -24.69 -25.07 7.61
CA GLY A 349 -25.57 -25.25 8.77
C GLY A 349 -24.88 -25.88 9.99
N GLU A 350 -23.60 -25.73 10.15
CA GLU A 350 -22.82 -26.33 11.23
C GLU A 350 -23.10 -25.66 12.60
N THR A 351 -23.23 -26.45 13.64
CA THR A 351 -23.54 -26.00 15.01
C THR A 351 -22.44 -25.18 15.68
N ALA A 352 -21.23 -25.20 15.15
CA ALA A 352 -20.04 -24.49 15.68
C ALA A 352 -19.65 -23.24 14.86
N GLN A 353 -20.60 -22.66 14.11
CA GLN A 353 -20.31 -21.57 13.15
C GLN A 353 -19.63 -20.34 13.76
N ALA A 354 -20.10 -19.88 14.92
CA ALA A 354 -19.53 -18.67 15.55
C ALA A 354 -18.04 -18.83 15.93
N ASN A 355 -17.69 -19.97 16.53
CA ASN A 355 -16.30 -20.22 16.93
C ASN A 355 -15.38 -20.40 15.73
N ARG A 356 -15.85 -21.02 14.65
CA ARG A 356 -15.11 -21.15 13.39
C ARG A 356 -14.91 -19.80 12.71
N MET A 357 -15.95 -18.98 12.62
CA MET A 357 -15.86 -17.61 12.11
C MET A 357 -14.83 -16.78 12.89
N ILE A 358 -14.95 -16.78 14.22
CA ILE A 358 -13.99 -16.07 15.09
C ILE A 358 -12.58 -16.60 14.88
N GLY A 359 -12.41 -17.92 14.77
CA GLY A 359 -11.10 -18.54 14.50
C GLY A 359 -10.50 -18.10 13.15
N LEU A 360 -11.31 -18.02 12.11
CA LEU A 360 -10.85 -17.52 10.78
C LEU A 360 -10.44 -16.05 10.82
N LEU A 361 -11.24 -15.20 11.49
CA LEU A 361 -10.93 -13.77 11.62
C LEU A 361 -9.67 -13.53 12.46
N ARG A 362 -9.45 -14.28 13.54
CA ARG A 362 -8.21 -14.22 14.33
C ARG A 362 -7.00 -14.66 13.52
N ARG A 363 -7.11 -15.72 12.71
CA ARG A 363 -6.02 -16.12 11.79
C ARG A 363 -5.72 -15.04 10.76
N PHE A 364 -6.76 -14.42 10.19
CA PHE A 364 -6.58 -13.26 9.31
C PHE A 364 -5.79 -12.17 10.04
N GLU A 365 -6.18 -11.79 11.26
CA GLU A 365 -5.47 -10.78 12.03
C GLU A 365 -4.00 -11.15 12.26
N GLU A 366 -3.71 -12.36 12.73
CA GLU A 366 -2.34 -12.84 12.99
C GLU A 366 -1.47 -12.76 11.72
N HIS A 367 -2.02 -13.20 10.58
CA HIS A 367 -1.32 -13.16 9.32
C HIS A 367 -1.02 -11.72 8.87
N ARG A 368 -2.03 -10.84 8.97
CA ARG A 368 -1.85 -9.44 8.58
C ARG A 368 -0.94 -8.70 9.53
N GLN A 369 -0.99 -8.96 10.84
CA GLN A 369 -0.08 -8.36 11.81
C GLN A 369 1.39 -8.68 11.51
N ARG A 370 1.70 -9.93 11.13
CA ARG A 370 3.08 -10.33 10.77
C ARG A 370 3.57 -9.59 9.52
N ASP A 371 2.77 -9.52 8.46
CA ASP A 371 3.12 -8.83 7.21
C ASP A 371 3.29 -7.31 7.46
N ARG A 372 2.37 -6.70 8.21
CA ARG A 372 2.43 -5.29 8.63
C ARG A 372 3.68 -4.99 9.44
N TRP A 373 3.94 -5.79 10.48
CA TRP A 373 5.07 -5.58 11.37
C TRP A 373 6.41 -5.68 10.63
N LEU A 374 6.55 -6.68 9.76
CA LEU A 374 7.77 -6.84 8.96
C LEU A 374 7.97 -5.67 8.01
N LEU A 375 6.93 -5.27 7.29
CA LEU A 375 7.01 -4.13 6.37
C LEU A 375 7.28 -2.81 7.09
N MET A 376 6.61 -2.55 8.21
CA MET A 376 6.87 -1.37 9.03
C MET A 376 8.32 -1.34 9.53
N ARG A 377 8.85 -2.46 10.01
CA ARG A 377 10.25 -2.53 10.44
C ARG A 377 11.23 -2.26 9.30
N ILE A 378 11.00 -2.85 8.13
CA ILE A 378 11.86 -2.63 6.96
C ILE A 378 11.83 -1.15 6.56
N THR A 379 10.64 -0.57 6.39
CA THR A 379 10.51 0.83 5.97
C THR A 379 11.06 1.82 6.99
N ASP A 380 10.84 1.57 8.29
CA ASP A 380 11.38 2.39 9.36
C ASP A 380 12.90 2.32 9.44
N GLN A 381 13.45 1.11 9.36
CA GLN A 381 14.90 0.93 9.36
C GLN A 381 15.53 1.66 8.17
N LEU A 382 14.95 1.52 6.98
CA LEU A 382 15.44 2.23 5.80
C LEU A 382 15.31 3.76 5.96
N ALA A 383 14.18 4.26 6.45
CA ALA A 383 13.95 5.69 6.63
C ALA A 383 14.88 6.31 7.69
N ARG A 384 15.09 5.63 8.84
CA ARG A 384 15.90 6.15 9.95
C ARG A 384 17.39 5.90 9.78
N GLN A 385 17.76 4.71 9.26
CA GLN A 385 19.17 4.35 9.14
C GLN A 385 19.81 4.99 7.92
N SER A 386 19.04 5.32 6.87
CA SER A 386 19.56 5.95 5.65
C SER A 386 20.30 7.26 5.92
N THR A 387 19.93 8.00 6.97
CA THR A 387 20.57 9.25 7.35
C THR A 387 21.82 9.08 8.24
N ARG A 388 22.11 7.86 8.71
CA ARG A 388 23.24 7.61 9.60
C ARG A 388 24.53 7.40 8.81
N PHE A 389 25.63 8.00 9.30
CA PHE A 389 26.95 7.92 8.68
C PHE A 389 27.42 6.49 8.40
N TRP A 390 27.26 5.57 9.36
CA TRP A 390 27.69 4.18 9.17
C TRP A 390 26.87 3.46 8.08
N PHE A 391 25.58 3.79 7.93
CA PHE A 391 24.76 3.24 6.85
C PHE A 391 25.27 3.73 5.49
N GLN A 392 25.54 5.02 5.36
CA GLN A 392 26.07 5.60 4.13
C GLN A 392 27.47 5.02 3.77
N ALA A 393 28.25 4.61 4.76
CA ALA A 393 29.57 4.02 4.56
C ALA A 393 29.52 2.53 4.17
N LEU A 394 28.66 1.72 4.81
CA LEU A 394 28.63 0.26 4.67
C LEU A 394 27.59 -0.24 3.65
N ALA A 395 26.47 0.44 3.52
CA ALA A 395 25.39 -0.03 2.67
C ALA A 395 25.74 -0.10 1.16
N PRO A 396 26.60 0.74 0.57
CA PRO A 396 27.06 0.53 -0.80
C PRO A 396 27.76 -0.80 -1.03
N GLN A 397 28.49 -1.31 -0.01
CA GLN A 397 29.11 -2.65 -0.05
C GLN A 397 28.07 -3.75 0.05
N ALA A 398 27.07 -3.60 0.93
CA ALA A 398 25.94 -4.51 1.00
C ALA A 398 25.15 -4.59 -0.31
N LEU A 399 24.97 -3.45 -1.01
CA LEU A 399 24.36 -3.44 -2.34
C LEU A 399 25.17 -4.22 -3.38
N LYS A 400 26.50 -4.18 -3.30
CA LYS A 400 27.36 -4.98 -4.20
C LYS A 400 27.13 -6.48 -3.98
N ILE A 401 27.01 -6.92 -2.72
CA ILE A 401 26.68 -8.31 -2.36
C ILE A 401 25.26 -8.65 -2.84
N ALA A 402 24.31 -7.74 -2.65
CA ALA A 402 22.92 -7.92 -3.08
C ALA A 402 22.75 -8.05 -4.61
N ARG A 403 23.75 -7.70 -5.40
CA ARG A 403 23.76 -7.94 -6.87
C ARG A 403 23.93 -9.41 -7.24
N GLN A 404 24.33 -10.28 -6.31
CA GLN A 404 24.40 -11.72 -6.55
C GLN A 404 23.02 -12.25 -6.92
N SER A 405 22.96 -13.13 -7.92
CA SER A 405 21.72 -13.51 -8.61
C SER A 405 20.59 -14.01 -7.70
N GLN A 406 20.90 -14.81 -6.70
CA GLN A 406 19.90 -15.35 -5.79
C GLN A 406 19.35 -14.29 -4.83
N LEU A 407 20.23 -13.50 -4.20
CA LEU A 407 19.83 -12.44 -3.26
C LEU A 407 19.09 -11.32 -3.98
N LYS A 408 19.58 -10.92 -5.16
CA LYS A 408 18.89 -9.97 -6.02
C LYS A 408 17.47 -10.43 -6.36
N ARG A 409 17.31 -11.71 -6.78
CA ARG A 409 16.01 -12.29 -7.13
C ARG A 409 15.06 -12.30 -5.93
N PHE A 410 15.56 -12.63 -4.74
CA PHE A 410 14.80 -12.57 -3.49
C PHE A 410 14.33 -11.15 -3.19
N ILE A 411 15.21 -10.14 -3.25
CA ILE A 411 14.87 -8.73 -3.01
C ILE A 411 13.83 -8.26 -4.06
N THR A 412 14.03 -8.59 -5.33
CA THR A 412 13.10 -8.25 -6.42
C THR A 412 11.71 -8.86 -6.16
N ARG A 413 11.66 -10.11 -5.70
CA ARG A 413 10.40 -10.79 -5.37
C ARG A 413 9.70 -10.14 -4.16
N THR A 414 10.46 -9.80 -3.12
CA THR A 414 9.94 -9.08 -1.94
C THR A 414 9.35 -7.72 -2.34
N PHE A 415 10.02 -7.00 -3.24
CA PHE A 415 9.52 -5.73 -3.77
C PHE A 415 8.23 -5.91 -4.58
N ALA A 416 8.21 -6.91 -5.47
CA ALA A 416 7.10 -7.14 -6.40
C ALA A 416 5.84 -7.70 -5.72
N PHE A 417 5.97 -8.56 -4.71
CA PHE A 417 4.86 -9.32 -4.13
C PHE A 417 4.68 -9.10 -2.62
N GLY A 418 5.65 -8.49 -1.95
CA GLY A 418 5.67 -8.33 -0.50
C GLY A 418 6.51 -9.40 0.20
N PRO A 419 6.83 -9.17 1.49
CA PRO A 419 7.80 -10.02 2.20
C PRO A 419 7.34 -11.46 2.36
N ARG A 420 6.06 -11.69 2.60
CA ARG A 420 5.51 -13.05 2.83
C ARG A 420 5.61 -13.94 1.60
N GLU A 421 5.31 -13.41 0.44
CA GLU A 421 5.38 -14.13 -0.84
C GLU A 421 6.84 -14.45 -1.25
N ALA A 422 7.80 -13.73 -0.70
CA ALA A 422 9.21 -13.93 -0.98
C ALA A 422 9.84 -15.06 -0.15
N TRP A 423 9.25 -15.45 0.98
CA TRP A 423 9.79 -16.45 1.87
C TRP A 423 9.09 -17.81 1.67
N PRO A 424 9.74 -18.79 1.05
CA PRO A 424 9.17 -20.14 0.86
C PRO A 424 8.95 -20.92 2.17
N ILE A 425 9.52 -20.45 3.30
CA ILE A 425 9.39 -21.06 4.63
C ILE A 425 7.97 -20.97 5.19
N TRP A 426 7.09 -20.17 4.54
CA TRP A 426 5.70 -20.00 4.93
C TRP A 426 4.71 -20.69 3.98
N ALA A 427 5.22 -21.46 3.00
CA ALA A 427 4.45 -22.30 2.09
C ALA A 427 4.17 -23.68 2.72
#